data_63215bcf57d3224ea0caab3ae8388cc1
#
_entry.id   63215bcf57d3224ea0caab3ae8388cc1
#
_cell.length_a   1.000
_cell.length_b   1.000
_cell.length_c   1.000
_cell.angle_alpha   90.00
_cell.angle_beta   90.00
_cell.angle_gamma   90.00
#
_symmetry.space_group_name_H-M   'P 1'
#
loop_
_entity.id
_entity.type
_entity.pdbx_description
1 polymer ?
#
loop_
_entity_poly.entity_id
_entity_poly.type
_entity_poly.pdbx_seq_one_letter_code
_entity_poly.pdbx_strand_id
1 'polypeptide(L)'
;MLIGIGSNLPGAGGAAPLETCQRAAMRLDALPDLRLSGLSRWYSTEPMPPSCQPAYVNAVAVLRVAPGATEPDPAVLLAWLQTIEADAGRLRSVPNAARTLDLDIIAMGEGGQLVRAGPDPVLPHPRAHQRAFVLVPLLDVAPNWVHPVLRRRAGDLLAALPPQDVTVLD
;
A
#
# COMPACT_ATOMS: atom_id res chain seq x y z
N MET A 1 -5.80 -9.80 -0.80
CA MET A 1 -5.83 -8.33 -0.63
C MET A 1 -4.44 -7.77 -0.92
N LEU A 2 -4.37 -6.61 -1.57
CA LEU A 2 -3.12 -5.90 -1.88
C LEU A 2 -3.08 -4.62 -1.06
N ILE A 3 -2.03 -4.44 -0.25
CA ILE A 3 -1.87 -3.31 0.68
C ILE A 3 -0.61 -2.54 0.30
N GLY A 4 -0.75 -1.25 0.02
CA GLY A 4 0.37 -0.33 -0.13
C GLY A 4 0.91 0.08 1.24
N ILE A 5 2.23 0.14 1.37
CA ILE A 5 2.94 0.59 2.57
C ILE A 5 3.83 1.76 2.15
N GLY A 6 3.73 2.89 2.84
CA GLY A 6 4.55 4.07 2.55
C GLY A 6 4.96 4.84 3.81
N SER A 7 6.15 5.42 3.80
CA SER A 7 6.65 6.28 4.88
C SER A 7 7.72 7.24 4.35
N ASN A 8 7.74 8.49 4.82
CA ASN A 8 8.84 9.43 4.54
C ASN A 8 9.23 10.31 5.73
N LEU A 9 8.61 10.10 6.89
CA LEU A 9 9.01 10.75 8.14
C LEU A 9 9.43 9.72 9.18
N PRO A 10 10.30 10.09 10.14
CA PRO A 10 10.58 9.25 11.28
C PRO A 10 9.30 8.84 12.02
N GLY A 11 9.18 7.57 12.35
CA GLY A 11 8.07 7.01 13.11
C GLY A 11 8.19 7.23 14.62
N ALA A 12 7.31 6.59 15.37
CA ALA A 12 7.32 6.62 16.83
C ALA A 12 8.72 6.23 17.39
N GLY A 13 9.21 7.00 18.34
CA GLY A 13 10.55 6.80 18.91
C GLY A 13 11.73 7.15 18.00
N GLY A 14 11.49 7.86 16.89
CA GLY A 14 12.53 8.25 15.94
C GLY A 14 12.94 7.14 14.96
N ALA A 15 12.17 6.08 14.83
CA ALA A 15 12.43 4.98 13.90
C ALA A 15 12.53 5.48 12.45
N ALA A 16 13.54 5.01 11.71
CA ALA A 16 13.68 5.37 10.30
C ALA A 16 12.47 4.93 9.46
N PRO A 17 12.16 5.61 8.33
CA PRO A 17 11.03 5.24 7.46
C PRO A 17 11.01 3.76 7.07
N LEU A 18 12.15 3.19 6.69
CA LEU A 18 12.25 1.76 6.35
C LEU A 18 11.91 0.87 7.55
N GLU A 19 12.44 1.16 8.71
CA GLU A 19 12.15 0.40 9.94
C GLU A 19 10.66 0.50 10.30
N THR A 20 10.06 1.67 10.15
CA THR A 20 8.62 1.88 10.38
C THR A 20 7.78 1.03 9.41
N CYS A 21 8.14 0.99 8.14
CA CYS A 21 7.48 0.15 7.13
C CYS A 21 7.65 -1.35 7.43
N GLN A 22 8.84 -1.80 7.85
CA GLN A 22 9.09 -3.19 8.24
C GLN A 22 8.27 -3.61 9.46
N ARG A 23 8.18 -2.75 10.48
CA ARG A 23 7.30 -2.97 11.64
C ARG A 23 5.83 -3.02 11.24
N ALA A 24 5.39 -2.17 10.29
CA ALA A 24 4.04 -2.22 9.76
C ALA A 24 3.74 -3.55 9.04
N ALA A 25 4.68 -4.07 8.25
CA ALA A 25 4.52 -5.38 7.60
C ALA A 25 4.35 -6.52 8.62
N MET A 26 5.09 -6.51 9.73
CA MET A 26 4.89 -7.48 10.83
C MET A 26 3.51 -7.31 11.49
N ARG A 27 3.03 -6.09 11.65
CA ARG A 27 1.68 -5.82 12.19
C ARG A 27 0.58 -6.29 11.24
N LEU A 28 0.78 -6.19 9.93
CA LEU A 28 -0.15 -6.74 8.93
C LEU A 28 -0.28 -8.26 9.04
N ASP A 29 0.81 -8.99 9.31
CA ASP A 29 0.81 -10.44 9.51
C ASP A 29 0.10 -10.87 10.82
N ALA A 30 0.00 -9.95 11.78
CA ALA A 30 -0.67 -10.17 13.06
C ALA A 30 -2.16 -9.78 13.07
N LEU A 31 -2.72 -9.35 11.93
CA LEU A 31 -4.15 -9.00 11.83
C LEU A 31 -5.03 -10.25 12.01
N PRO A 32 -6.23 -10.10 12.64
CA PRO A 32 -7.15 -11.21 12.83
C PRO A 32 -7.50 -11.91 11.51
N ASP A 33 -7.40 -13.24 11.50
CA ASP A 33 -7.77 -14.09 10.37
C ASP A 33 -7.07 -13.81 9.05
N LEU A 34 -5.99 -13.01 9.08
CA LEU A 34 -5.16 -12.68 7.92
C LEU A 34 -3.73 -13.21 8.10
N ARG A 35 -3.03 -13.40 6.97
CA ARG A 35 -1.61 -13.78 6.93
C ARG A 35 -0.93 -13.01 5.81
N LEU A 36 0.27 -12.53 6.09
CA LEU A 36 1.17 -11.95 5.09
C LEU A 36 1.70 -13.08 4.21
N SER A 37 1.27 -13.14 2.96
CA SER A 37 1.64 -14.18 2.00
C SER A 37 2.66 -13.74 0.96
N GLY A 38 2.94 -12.45 0.89
CA GLY A 38 3.95 -11.86 0.02
C GLY A 38 4.26 -10.42 0.41
N LEU A 39 5.51 -10.04 0.23
CA LEU A 39 5.98 -8.67 0.42
C LEU A 39 6.94 -8.35 -0.73
N SER A 40 6.74 -7.23 -1.41
CA SER A 40 7.65 -6.74 -2.44
C SER A 40 9.01 -6.36 -1.84
N ARG A 41 9.98 -6.07 -2.69
CA ARG A 41 11.16 -5.30 -2.29
C ARG A 41 10.74 -3.93 -1.77
N TRP A 42 11.65 -3.29 -1.04
CA TRP A 42 11.49 -1.91 -0.61
C TRP A 42 12.00 -0.97 -1.70
N TYR A 43 11.33 0.14 -1.91
CA TYR A 43 11.65 1.10 -2.95
C TYR A 43 11.74 2.51 -2.39
N SER A 44 12.73 3.29 -2.86
CA SER A 44 12.81 4.73 -2.66
C SER A 44 12.14 5.46 -3.81
N THR A 45 11.33 6.47 -3.53
CA THR A 45 10.66 7.28 -4.54
C THR A 45 10.56 8.73 -4.13
N GLU A 46 10.66 9.64 -5.11
CA GLU A 46 10.40 11.05 -4.86
C GLU A 46 8.91 11.32 -4.57
N PRO A 47 8.60 12.38 -3.81
CA PRO A 47 7.20 12.78 -3.54
C PRO A 47 6.41 13.06 -4.82
N MET A 48 5.15 12.59 -4.87
CA MET A 48 4.22 12.88 -5.95
C MET A 48 2.94 13.59 -5.42
N PRO A 49 2.68 14.84 -5.78
CA PRO A 49 3.46 15.73 -6.67
C PRO A 49 4.83 16.12 -6.08
N PRO A 50 5.78 16.58 -6.93
CA PRO A 50 7.09 17.01 -6.46
C PRO A 50 7.00 18.07 -5.36
N SER A 51 7.81 17.91 -4.30
CA SER A 51 7.82 18.80 -3.13
C SER A 51 9.16 18.69 -2.41
N CYS A 52 9.41 19.58 -1.44
CA CYS A 52 10.61 19.53 -0.58
C CYS A 52 10.52 18.47 0.53
N GLN A 53 9.60 17.51 0.44
CA GLN A 53 9.51 16.42 1.41
C GLN A 53 10.64 15.41 1.19
N PRO A 54 11.06 14.66 2.22
CA PRO A 54 11.98 13.54 2.04
C PRO A 54 11.43 12.48 1.09
N ALA A 55 12.32 11.72 0.45
CA ALA A 55 11.94 10.56 -0.35
C ALA A 55 11.13 9.55 0.48
N TYR A 56 10.19 8.89 -0.18
CA TYR A 56 9.37 7.85 0.43
C TYR A 56 10.04 6.48 0.34
N VAL A 57 9.84 5.68 1.38
CA VAL A 57 10.01 4.23 1.31
C VAL A 57 8.64 3.61 0.99
N ASN A 58 8.56 2.78 -0.05
CA ASN A 58 7.32 2.14 -0.48
C ASN A 58 7.49 0.64 -0.68
N ALA A 59 6.41 -0.11 -0.44
CA ALA A 59 6.26 -1.52 -0.76
C ALA A 59 4.80 -1.90 -0.98
N VAL A 60 4.56 -3.10 -1.49
CA VAL A 60 3.24 -3.73 -1.55
C VAL A 60 3.27 -5.07 -0.81
N ALA A 61 2.32 -5.25 0.09
CA ALA A 61 2.08 -6.49 0.81
C ALA A 61 0.87 -7.23 0.24
N VAL A 62 0.92 -8.56 0.24
CA VAL A 62 -0.21 -9.43 -0.07
C VAL A 62 -0.71 -10.07 1.21
N LEU A 63 -1.96 -9.81 1.57
CA LEU A 63 -2.64 -10.49 2.65
C LEU A 63 -3.58 -11.55 2.10
N ARG A 64 -3.61 -12.71 2.73
CA ARG A 64 -4.56 -13.79 2.47
C ARG A 64 -5.35 -14.11 3.72
N VAL A 65 -6.59 -14.52 3.51
CA VAL A 65 -7.45 -15.02 4.58
C VAL A 65 -6.89 -16.35 5.09
N ALA A 66 -6.86 -16.51 6.42
CA ALA A 66 -6.45 -17.77 7.04
C ALA A 66 -7.45 -18.90 6.69
N PRO A 67 -6.99 -20.16 6.63
CA PRO A 67 -7.88 -21.29 6.34
C PRO A 67 -9.09 -21.33 7.29
N GLY A 68 -10.28 -21.41 6.72
CA GLY A 68 -11.54 -21.47 7.47
C GLY A 68 -12.10 -20.12 7.93
N ALA A 69 -11.38 -19.03 7.72
CA ALA A 69 -11.85 -17.69 8.01
C ALA A 69 -12.54 -17.03 6.80
N THR A 70 -13.17 -15.90 7.01
CA THR A 70 -13.81 -15.09 5.96
C THR A 70 -13.04 -13.80 5.73
N GLU A 71 -13.08 -13.29 4.50
CA GLU A 71 -12.48 -12.00 4.16
C GLU A 71 -13.18 -10.89 4.97
N PRO A 72 -12.44 -9.99 5.64
CA PRO A 72 -13.04 -8.89 6.38
C PRO A 72 -13.77 -7.92 5.45
N ASP A 73 -14.79 -7.25 5.97
CA ASP A 73 -15.38 -6.11 5.27
C ASP A 73 -14.29 -5.05 5.01
N PRO A 74 -14.29 -4.39 3.83
CA PRO A 74 -13.29 -3.37 3.50
C PRO A 74 -13.18 -2.24 4.54
N ALA A 75 -14.29 -1.81 5.16
CA ALA A 75 -14.24 -0.77 6.19
C ALA A 75 -13.60 -1.28 7.49
N VAL A 76 -13.78 -2.55 7.84
CA VAL A 76 -13.12 -3.18 8.98
C VAL A 76 -11.61 -3.25 8.75
N LEU A 77 -11.19 -3.72 7.57
CA LEU A 77 -9.77 -3.73 7.22
C LEU A 77 -9.17 -2.32 7.26
N LEU A 78 -9.85 -1.33 6.69
CA LEU A 78 -9.41 0.07 6.73
C LEU A 78 -9.22 0.56 8.18
N ALA A 79 -10.14 0.24 9.09
CA ALA A 79 -10.02 0.62 10.50
C ALA A 79 -8.79 -0.04 11.18
N TRP A 80 -8.49 -1.30 10.87
CA TRP A 80 -7.28 -1.96 11.36
C TRP A 80 -6.00 -1.29 10.84
N LEU A 81 -5.95 -0.96 9.54
CA LEU A 81 -4.81 -0.24 8.96
C LEU A 81 -4.61 1.12 9.62
N GLN A 82 -5.70 1.86 9.85
CA GLN A 82 -5.65 3.17 10.54
C GLN A 82 -5.14 3.06 11.97
N THR A 83 -5.43 1.96 12.67
CA THR A 83 -4.88 1.70 14.01
C THR A 83 -3.37 1.48 13.94
N ILE A 84 -2.87 0.71 12.97
CA ILE A 84 -1.43 0.51 12.76
C ILE A 84 -0.72 1.85 12.47
N GLU A 85 -1.33 2.70 11.63
CA GLU A 85 -0.81 4.04 11.33
C GLU A 85 -0.76 4.94 12.56
N ALA A 86 -1.82 4.94 13.37
CA ALA A 86 -1.89 5.72 14.60
C ALA A 86 -0.80 5.29 15.61
N ASP A 87 -0.58 3.98 15.78
CA ASP A 87 0.45 3.42 16.64
C ASP A 87 1.87 3.78 16.15
N ALA A 88 2.04 3.97 14.82
CA ALA A 88 3.29 4.46 14.22
C ALA A 88 3.51 5.97 14.40
N GLY A 89 2.57 6.67 15.03
CA GLY A 89 2.65 8.11 15.28
C GLY A 89 2.12 8.98 14.14
N ARG A 90 1.28 8.43 13.26
CA ARG A 90 0.66 9.22 12.19
C ARG A 90 -0.26 10.30 12.75
N LEU A 91 0.05 11.55 12.42
CA LEU A 91 -0.85 12.68 12.63
C LEU A 91 -1.58 13.00 11.32
N ARG A 92 -2.90 12.98 11.33
CA ARG A 92 -3.71 13.37 10.17
C ARG A 92 -3.66 14.88 10.01
N SER A 93 -3.22 15.33 8.84
CA SER A 93 -3.07 16.74 8.47
C SER A 93 -3.71 17.00 7.09
N VAL A 94 -3.12 17.86 6.29
CA VAL A 94 -3.60 18.17 4.94
C VAL A 94 -3.32 17.02 3.94
N PRO A 95 -4.08 16.93 2.84
CA PRO A 95 -3.81 15.94 1.77
C PRO A 95 -2.36 16.02 1.24
N ASN A 96 -1.76 14.86 0.92
CA ASN A 96 -0.39 14.70 0.43
C ASN A 96 0.70 15.24 1.38
N ALA A 97 0.42 15.49 2.65
CA ALA A 97 1.46 15.80 3.64
C ALA A 97 2.41 14.62 3.83
N ALA A 98 3.65 14.94 4.25
CA ALA A 98 4.61 13.93 4.71
C ALA A 98 4.02 13.14 5.89
N ARG A 99 4.34 11.83 5.98
CA ARG A 99 3.71 10.95 6.95
C ARG A 99 4.66 9.89 7.49
N THR A 100 4.47 9.56 8.76
CA THR A 100 5.24 8.52 9.43
C THR A 100 4.92 7.13 8.89
N LEU A 101 3.67 6.86 8.56
CA LEU A 101 3.20 5.63 7.93
C LEU A 101 1.92 5.90 7.14
N ASP A 102 1.79 5.29 5.97
CA ASP A 102 0.60 5.30 5.12
C ASP A 102 0.29 3.87 4.67
N LEU A 103 -0.91 3.39 4.95
CA LEU A 103 -1.37 2.07 4.58
C LEU A 103 -2.63 2.19 3.73
N ASP A 104 -2.51 1.91 2.44
CA ASP A 104 -3.60 2.00 1.47
C ASP A 104 -4.08 0.60 1.04
N ILE A 105 -5.39 0.36 1.03
CA ILE A 105 -5.97 -0.83 0.41
C ILE A 105 -5.99 -0.60 -1.11
N ILE A 106 -5.09 -1.27 -1.83
CA ILE A 106 -4.99 -1.17 -3.30
C ILE A 106 -6.12 -1.96 -3.96
N ALA A 107 -6.32 -3.20 -3.53
CA ALA A 107 -7.36 -4.08 -4.07
C ALA A 107 -7.76 -5.17 -3.06
N MET A 108 -9.00 -5.62 -3.12
CA MET A 108 -9.56 -6.70 -2.30
C MET A 108 -10.35 -7.69 -3.17
N GLY A 109 -10.87 -8.73 -2.55
CA GLY A 109 -11.61 -9.80 -3.19
C GLY A 109 -10.72 -10.85 -3.85
N GLU A 110 -11.34 -11.88 -4.38
CA GLU A 110 -10.64 -12.94 -5.11
C GLU A 110 -9.85 -12.35 -6.29
N GLY A 111 -8.55 -12.61 -6.35
CA GLY A 111 -7.68 -12.02 -7.37
C GLY A 111 -7.58 -10.49 -7.34
N GLY A 112 -8.08 -9.82 -6.29
CA GLY A 112 -8.11 -8.35 -6.22
C GLY A 112 -9.18 -7.72 -7.11
N GLN A 113 -10.29 -8.41 -7.34
CA GLN A 113 -11.33 -8.01 -8.32
C GLN A 113 -12.54 -7.31 -7.70
N LEU A 114 -12.56 -7.07 -6.39
CA LEU A 114 -13.65 -6.34 -5.74
C LEU A 114 -13.71 -4.89 -6.25
N VAL A 115 -14.89 -4.48 -6.73
CA VAL A 115 -15.18 -3.09 -7.10
C VAL A 115 -16.18 -2.51 -6.12
N ARG A 116 -15.82 -1.38 -5.50
CA ARG A 116 -16.65 -0.67 -4.52
C ARG A 116 -16.52 0.84 -4.74
N ALA A 117 -17.62 1.50 -5.07
CA ALA A 117 -17.65 2.93 -5.34
C ALA A 117 -17.72 3.81 -4.07
N GLY A 118 -18.01 3.23 -2.91
CA GLY A 118 -18.12 3.90 -1.60
C GLY A 118 -19.21 3.27 -0.73
N PRO A 119 -19.32 3.65 0.54
CA PRO A 119 -18.42 4.54 1.26
C PRO A 119 -16.99 3.98 1.38
N ASP A 120 -16.05 4.78 1.89
CA ASP A 120 -14.65 4.37 2.03
C ASP A 120 -14.49 2.97 2.67
N PRO A 121 -13.47 2.21 2.19
CA PRO A 121 -12.56 2.51 1.09
C PRO A 121 -13.20 2.32 -0.29
N VAL A 122 -12.84 3.19 -1.25
CA VAL A 122 -13.15 2.98 -2.68
C VAL A 122 -12.16 1.96 -3.24
N LEU A 123 -12.67 0.92 -3.92
CA LEU A 123 -11.86 -0.17 -4.47
C LEU A 123 -12.14 -0.43 -5.95
N PRO A 124 -11.10 -0.71 -6.75
CA PRO A 124 -9.67 -0.58 -6.40
C PRO A 124 -9.32 0.85 -6.02
N HIS A 125 -8.21 1.06 -5.32
CA HIS A 125 -7.78 2.40 -4.91
C HIS A 125 -7.76 3.36 -6.11
N PRO A 126 -8.47 4.49 -6.07
CA PRO A 126 -8.81 5.29 -7.25
C PRO A 126 -7.60 5.87 -8.00
N ARG A 127 -6.45 6.01 -7.33
CA ARG A 127 -5.22 6.56 -7.91
C ARG A 127 -4.08 5.55 -8.07
N ALA A 128 -4.26 4.28 -7.68
CA ALA A 128 -3.19 3.28 -7.73
C ALA A 128 -2.61 3.11 -9.14
N HIS A 129 -3.48 3.12 -10.15
CA HIS A 129 -3.12 2.95 -11.56
C HIS A 129 -2.30 4.11 -12.17
N GLN A 130 -2.15 5.23 -11.46
CA GLN A 130 -1.42 6.43 -11.90
C GLN A 130 -0.08 6.61 -11.16
N ARG A 131 0.32 5.63 -10.32
CA ARG A 131 1.43 5.77 -9.40
C ARG A 131 2.45 4.66 -9.60
N ALA A 132 3.63 4.98 -10.13
CA ALA A 132 4.69 4.01 -10.31
C ALA A 132 5.16 3.42 -8.98
N PHE A 133 5.19 4.21 -7.89
CA PHE A 133 5.53 3.74 -6.55
C PHE A 133 4.53 2.73 -5.94
N VAL A 134 3.36 2.54 -6.58
CA VAL A 134 2.42 1.45 -6.29
C VAL A 134 2.61 0.31 -7.29
N LEU A 135 2.66 0.60 -8.60
CA LEU A 135 2.67 -0.42 -9.65
C LEU A 135 3.97 -1.22 -9.70
N VAL A 136 5.14 -0.56 -9.47
CA VAL A 136 6.44 -1.24 -9.46
C VAL A 136 6.49 -2.31 -8.36
N PRO A 137 6.30 -2.00 -7.07
CA PRO A 137 6.29 -3.03 -6.03
C PRO A 137 5.14 -4.03 -6.17
N LEU A 138 4.00 -3.63 -6.75
CA LEU A 138 2.90 -4.55 -7.02
C LEU A 138 3.31 -5.65 -8.00
N LEU A 139 4.11 -5.35 -9.02
CA LEU A 139 4.60 -6.33 -9.98
C LEU A 139 5.53 -7.39 -9.35
N ASP A 140 6.22 -7.08 -8.25
CA ASP A 140 7.01 -8.07 -7.51
C ASP A 140 6.14 -9.19 -6.92
N VAL A 141 4.93 -8.87 -6.46
CA VAL A 141 4.07 -9.79 -5.69
C VAL A 141 2.82 -10.24 -6.43
N ALA A 142 2.39 -9.50 -7.45
CA ALA A 142 1.21 -9.81 -8.25
C ALA A 142 1.43 -9.42 -9.73
N PRO A 143 2.42 -10.03 -10.44
CA PRO A 143 2.80 -9.61 -11.80
C PRO A 143 1.68 -9.75 -12.82
N ASN A 144 0.72 -10.63 -12.58
CA ASN A 144 -0.42 -10.89 -13.47
C ASN A 144 -1.70 -10.16 -13.05
N TRP A 145 -1.64 -9.27 -12.04
CA TRP A 145 -2.84 -8.56 -11.62
C TRP A 145 -3.40 -7.67 -12.72
N VAL A 146 -4.72 -7.77 -12.91
CA VAL A 146 -5.49 -6.97 -13.86
C VAL A 146 -6.38 -6.02 -13.08
N HIS A 147 -6.31 -4.73 -13.38
CA HIS A 147 -7.14 -3.72 -12.76
C HIS A 147 -8.63 -3.98 -13.09
N PRO A 148 -9.50 -4.22 -12.09
CA PRO A 148 -10.87 -4.73 -12.34
C PRO A 148 -11.75 -3.78 -13.17
N VAL A 149 -11.55 -2.47 -13.06
CA VAL A 149 -12.32 -1.46 -13.78
C VAL A 149 -11.69 -1.15 -15.14
N LEU A 150 -10.38 -0.92 -15.19
CA LEU A 150 -9.68 -0.53 -16.43
C LEU A 150 -9.41 -1.72 -17.37
N ARG A 151 -9.53 -2.97 -16.88
CA ARG A 151 -9.26 -4.21 -17.64
C ARG A 151 -7.87 -4.26 -18.26
N ARG A 152 -6.88 -3.62 -17.62
CA ARG A 152 -5.49 -3.57 -18.05
C ARG A 152 -4.59 -4.21 -17.00
N ARG A 153 -3.52 -4.89 -17.44
CA ARG A 153 -2.52 -5.47 -16.54
C ARG A 153 -1.71 -4.37 -15.85
N ALA A 154 -1.22 -4.63 -14.63
CA ALA A 154 -0.38 -3.69 -13.89
C ALA A 154 0.86 -3.24 -14.70
N GLY A 155 1.50 -4.16 -15.43
CA GLY A 155 2.63 -3.84 -16.32
C GLY A 155 2.26 -2.88 -17.45
N ASP A 156 1.08 -3.05 -18.07
CA ASP A 156 0.61 -2.16 -19.14
C ASP A 156 0.23 -0.78 -18.60
N LEU A 157 -0.29 -0.74 -17.37
CA LEU A 157 -0.59 0.52 -16.69
C LEU A 157 0.71 1.27 -16.38
N LEU A 158 1.72 0.58 -15.84
CA LEU A 158 3.02 1.15 -15.55
C LEU A 158 3.71 1.69 -16.80
N ALA A 159 3.71 0.91 -17.90
CA ALA A 159 4.32 1.31 -19.17
C ALA A 159 3.65 2.55 -19.81
N ALA A 160 2.42 2.86 -19.43
CA ALA A 160 1.69 4.04 -19.93
C ALA A 160 1.89 5.29 -19.05
N LEU A 161 2.58 5.18 -17.92
CA LEU A 161 2.87 6.34 -17.06
C LEU A 161 4.02 7.17 -17.64
N PRO A 162 4.03 8.48 -17.40
CA PRO A 162 5.25 9.26 -17.57
C PRO A 162 6.35 8.71 -16.63
N PRO A 163 7.62 8.90 -16.97
CA PRO A 163 8.73 8.48 -16.11
C PRO A 163 8.57 8.97 -14.66
N GLN A 164 8.73 8.08 -13.71
CA GLN A 164 8.74 8.35 -12.28
C GLN A 164 9.91 7.56 -11.68
N ASP A 165 10.73 8.23 -10.87
CA ASP A 165 11.92 7.59 -10.29
C ASP A 165 11.50 6.64 -9.15
N VAL A 166 11.80 5.37 -9.34
CA VAL A 166 11.55 4.29 -8.37
C VAL A 166 12.81 3.45 -8.28
N THR A 167 13.51 3.51 -7.16
CA THR A 167 14.80 2.82 -6.94
C THR A 167 14.64 1.77 -5.85
N VAL A 168 15.18 0.57 -6.09
CA VAL A 168 15.22 -0.50 -5.07
C VAL A 168 16.12 -0.06 -3.92
N LEU A 169 15.67 -0.28 -2.68
CA LEU A 169 16.50 -0.17 -1.48
C LEU A 169 17.11 -1.54 -1.19
N ASP A 170 18.44 -1.57 -1.05
CA ASP A 170 19.22 -2.76 -0.68
C ASP A 170 19.12 -3.06 0.82
#